data_d11734f51ad43557038ae5ff29018e9a
#
_entry.id   d11734f51ad43557038ae5ff29018e9a
#
_cell.length_a   1.000
_cell.length_b   1.000
_cell.length_c   1.000
_cell.angle_alpha   90.00
_cell.angle_beta   90.00
_cell.angle_gamma   90.00
#
_symmetry.space_group_name_H-M   'P 1'
#
loop_
_entity.id
_entity.type
_entity.pdbx_description
1 polymer ?
#
loop_
_entity_poly.entity_id
_entity_poly.type
_entity_poly.pdbx_seq_one_letter_code
_entity_poly.pdbx_strand_id
1 'polypeptide(L)'
;WIEKETGIPVLGILPWLKEIFPPEDSLDLLERKQVNQIAEIEIAIIKLPRISNFSDLDPFFSESSIQIKWIEPDQDLGKPDVLIIPGSKQTIKDLEILNKTGMSTQIKAYAKNGGNIFGICGGLQMLGKSLKDPHEKESSNELGSYLYMGLNLLPIKTTFGEIKRTKQKEEIASWPEVANVKGFEMHYGESDLINKTNSDIISLFKNSSIGWVHQKKDKSFIGGTYLHGIFEND
;
A
#
# COMPACT_ATOMS: atom_id res chain seq x y z
N TRP A 1 -23.23 -22.06 28.48
CA TRP A 1 -23.94 -22.44 27.26
C TRP A 1 -23.00 -23.22 26.33
N ILE A 2 -21.79 -22.75 26.01
CA ILE A 2 -20.84 -23.46 25.12
C ILE A 2 -20.57 -24.89 25.61
N GLU A 3 -20.17 -25.05 26.89
CA GLU A 3 -19.90 -26.39 27.46
C GLU A 3 -21.09 -27.33 27.37
N LYS A 4 -22.29 -26.76 27.64
CA LYS A 4 -23.54 -27.56 27.58
C LYS A 4 -23.89 -28.04 26.16
N GLU A 5 -23.66 -27.17 25.16
CA GLU A 5 -24.03 -27.49 23.77
C GLU A 5 -22.96 -28.31 23.05
N THR A 6 -21.67 -28.11 23.40
CA THR A 6 -20.55 -28.72 22.67
C THR A 6 -19.89 -29.89 23.41
N GLY A 7 -20.08 -29.99 24.73
CA GLY A 7 -19.35 -30.93 25.60
C GLY A 7 -17.87 -30.59 25.78
N ILE A 8 -17.43 -29.44 25.28
CA ILE A 8 -16.02 -28.99 25.35
C ILE A 8 -15.86 -28.05 26.53
N PRO A 9 -14.89 -28.28 27.46
CA PRO A 9 -14.70 -27.41 28.61
C PRO A 9 -14.21 -26.02 28.19
N VAL A 10 -14.78 -24.97 28.77
CA VAL A 10 -14.35 -23.59 28.61
C VAL A 10 -13.23 -23.33 29.59
N LEU A 11 -11.99 -23.16 29.10
CA LEU A 11 -10.80 -22.98 29.94
C LEU A 11 -10.65 -21.56 30.52
N GLY A 12 -11.37 -20.59 29.95
CA GLY A 12 -11.34 -19.21 30.40
C GLY A 12 -12.16 -18.31 29.50
N ILE A 13 -12.40 -17.09 29.96
CA ILE A 13 -13.09 -16.03 29.23
C ILE A 13 -12.13 -14.86 29.12
N LEU A 14 -11.80 -14.46 27.89
CA LEU A 14 -11.06 -13.23 27.63
C LEU A 14 -12.07 -12.08 27.55
N PRO A 15 -11.92 -11.04 28.39
CA PRO A 15 -12.74 -9.85 28.24
C PRO A 15 -12.42 -9.11 26.95
N TRP A 16 -13.34 -8.31 26.45
CA TRP A 16 -13.08 -7.42 25.32
C TRP A 16 -12.01 -6.39 25.69
N LEU A 17 -10.85 -6.45 25.04
CA LEU A 17 -9.72 -5.57 25.27
C LEU A 17 -9.66 -4.55 24.12
N LYS A 18 -10.13 -3.33 24.36
CA LYS A 18 -10.32 -2.31 23.31
C LYS A 18 -9.05 -1.77 22.65
N GLU A 19 -7.87 -1.96 23.24
CA GLU A 19 -6.65 -1.24 22.82
C GLU A 19 -5.39 -2.11 22.67
N ILE A 20 -5.48 -3.42 22.85
CA ILE A 20 -4.29 -4.29 22.91
C ILE A 20 -4.09 -5.12 21.63
N PHE A 21 -5.12 -5.30 20.82
CA PHE A 21 -5.02 -6.07 19.59
C PHE A 21 -5.11 -5.16 18.36
N PRO A 22 -4.23 -5.37 17.36
CA PRO A 22 -4.43 -4.74 16.07
C PRO A 22 -5.80 -5.17 15.52
N PRO A 23 -6.52 -4.28 14.85
CA PRO A 23 -7.84 -4.59 14.31
C PRO A 23 -7.73 -5.72 13.26
N GLU A 24 -8.43 -6.82 13.49
CA GLU A 24 -8.52 -7.92 12.52
C GLU A 24 -9.40 -7.56 11.34
N ASP A 25 -10.36 -6.64 11.53
CA ASP A 25 -11.33 -6.24 10.51
C ASP A 25 -11.10 -4.81 10.04
N SER A 26 -11.17 -4.64 8.72
CA SER A 26 -11.07 -3.37 8.01
C SER A 26 -12.05 -2.29 8.49
N LEU A 27 -13.18 -2.68 9.06
CA LEU A 27 -14.22 -1.77 9.54
C LEU A 27 -13.80 -0.96 10.77
N ASP A 28 -13.06 -1.55 11.70
CA ASP A 28 -12.64 -0.89 12.94
C ASP A 28 -11.63 0.25 12.69
N LEU A 29 -10.74 0.08 11.72
CA LEU A 29 -9.79 1.13 11.29
C LEU A 29 -10.48 2.30 10.59
N LEU A 30 -11.53 1.99 9.81
CA LEU A 30 -12.29 3.00 9.06
C LEU A 30 -13.17 3.87 9.95
N GLU A 31 -13.53 3.38 11.15
CA GLU A 31 -14.33 4.09 12.14
C GLU A 31 -13.48 4.94 13.10
N ARG A 32 -12.17 4.76 13.15
CA ARG A 32 -11.26 5.59 13.94
C ARG A 32 -11.15 6.99 13.34
N LYS A 33 -12.06 7.87 13.70
CA LYS A 33 -11.96 9.29 13.41
C LYS A 33 -10.88 9.91 14.29
N GLN A 34 -9.67 10.04 13.78
CA GLN A 34 -8.70 10.98 14.34
C GLN A 34 -9.05 12.38 13.82
N VAL A 35 -9.70 13.17 14.66
CA VAL A 35 -9.73 14.63 14.48
C VAL A 35 -8.63 15.18 15.36
N ASN A 36 -7.43 15.23 14.84
CA ASN A 36 -6.31 15.81 15.55
C ASN A 36 -6.21 17.30 15.19
N GLN A 37 -6.68 18.18 16.06
CA GLN A 37 -6.66 19.65 15.85
C GLN A 37 -5.23 20.24 15.80
N ILE A 38 -4.20 19.44 16.07
CA ILE A 38 -2.80 19.85 16.15
C ILE A 38 -1.96 19.22 15.02
N ALA A 39 -2.58 18.43 14.13
CA ALA A 39 -1.85 17.76 13.07
C ALA A 39 -1.22 18.76 12.08
N GLU A 40 0.07 18.60 11.86
CA GLU A 40 0.85 19.40 10.90
C GLU A 40 0.90 18.76 9.51
N ILE A 41 0.63 17.44 9.43
CA ILE A 41 0.75 16.63 8.21
C ILE A 41 -0.56 15.90 7.96
N GLU A 42 -1.14 16.07 6.78
CA GLU A 42 -2.29 15.29 6.31
C GLU A 42 -1.81 14.13 5.42
N ILE A 43 -2.04 12.89 5.85
CA ILE A 43 -1.84 11.69 5.04
C ILE A 43 -3.20 11.22 4.52
N ALA A 44 -3.39 11.30 3.21
CA ALA A 44 -4.54 10.69 2.55
C ALA A 44 -4.25 9.24 2.20
N ILE A 45 -5.19 8.35 2.47
CA ILE A 45 -5.10 6.93 2.15
C ILE A 45 -6.27 6.55 1.26
N ILE A 46 -5.99 5.99 0.08
CA ILE A 46 -7.05 5.48 -0.79
C ILE A 46 -7.70 4.26 -0.16
N LYS A 47 -8.99 4.34 0.07
CA LYS A 47 -9.79 3.24 0.61
C LYS A 47 -10.13 2.26 -0.49
N LEU A 48 -9.16 1.40 -0.84
CA LEU A 48 -9.38 0.36 -1.86
C LEU A 48 -10.43 -0.64 -1.37
N PRO A 49 -11.36 -1.08 -2.23
CA PRO A 49 -12.39 -2.07 -1.83
C PRO A 49 -11.82 -3.40 -1.35
N ARG A 50 -10.60 -3.75 -1.78
CA ARG A 50 -9.91 -4.99 -1.43
C ARG A 50 -8.57 -4.73 -0.74
N ILE A 51 -8.51 -3.67 0.06
CA ILE A 51 -7.32 -3.32 0.84
C ILE A 51 -6.82 -4.51 1.66
N SER A 52 -5.52 -4.64 1.79
CA SER A 52 -4.85 -5.69 2.56
C SER A 52 -3.81 -5.11 3.49
N ASN A 53 -3.45 -5.87 4.54
CA ASN A 53 -2.40 -5.51 5.50
C ASN A 53 -2.58 -4.10 6.10
N PHE A 54 -3.71 -3.90 6.75
CA PHE A 54 -4.04 -2.63 7.42
C PHE A 54 -3.00 -2.19 8.45
N SER A 55 -2.33 -3.17 9.08
CA SER A 55 -1.27 -2.91 10.07
C SER A 55 -0.13 -2.04 9.54
N ASP A 56 0.10 -2.01 8.22
CA ASP A 56 1.06 -1.09 7.62
C ASP A 56 0.80 0.39 7.98
N LEU A 57 -0.45 0.72 8.33
CA LEU A 57 -0.90 2.08 8.60
C LEU A 57 -0.99 2.39 10.10
N ASP A 58 -0.92 1.37 10.96
CA ASP A 58 -1.09 1.52 12.42
C ASP A 58 -0.13 2.54 13.05
N PRO A 59 1.16 2.63 12.64
CA PRO A 59 2.06 3.61 13.21
C PRO A 59 1.59 5.05 13.07
N PHE A 60 0.91 5.39 11.97
CA PHE A 60 0.41 6.75 11.73
C PHE A 60 -0.72 7.16 12.68
N PHE A 61 -1.49 6.19 13.20
CA PHE A 61 -2.56 6.48 14.16
C PHE A 61 -2.03 6.87 15.54
N SER A 62 -0.79 6.51 15.83
CA SER A 62 -0.14 6.81 17.10
C SER A 62 0.55 8.18 17.10
N GLU A 63 0.77 8.77 15.91
CA GLU A 63 1.49 10.03 15.76
C GLU A 63 0.56 11.23 15.88
N SER A 64 0.79 12.08 16.91
CA SER A 64 -0.04 13.26 17.17
C SER A 64 0.09 14.36 16.11
N SER A 65 1.21 14.40 15.38
CA SER A 65 1.48 15.35 14.30
C SER A 65 0.82 14.98 12.96
N ILE A 66 0.23 13.78 12.87
CA ILE A 66 -0.35 13.25 11.65
C ILE A 66 -1.87 13.21 11.74
N GLN A 67 -2.53 13.68 10.70
CA GLN A 67 -3.95 13.46 10.45
C GLN A 67 -4.12 12.48 9.29
N ILE A 68 -4.85 11.39 9.53
CA ILE A 68 -5.20 10.42 8.49
C ILE A 68 -6.56 10.78 7.91
N LYS A 69 -6.63 10.78 6.58
CA LYS A 69 -7.85 10.97 5.82
C LYS A 69 -8.07 9.82 4.86
N TRP A 70 -9.12 9.05 5.08
CA TRP A 70 -9.54 8.02 4.15
C TRP A 70 -10.28 8.65 2.97
N ILE A 71 -9.91 8.28 1.75
CA ILE A 71 -10.50 8.76 0.50
C ILE A 71 -11.14 7.59 -0.23
N GLU A 72 -12.45 7.61 -0.37
CA GLU A 72 -13.17 6.66 -1.23
C GLU A 72 -12.79 6.90 -2.70
N PRO A 73 -12.76 5.84 -3.54
CA PRO A 73 -12.34 5.98 -4.95
C PRO A 73 -13.16 6.97 -5.78
N ASP A 74 -14.37 7.33 -5.38
CA ASP A 74 -15.26 8.28 -6.05
C ASP A 74 -15.26 9.68 -5.44
N GLN A 75 -14.45 9.91 -4.40
CA GLN A 75 -14.33 11.22 -3.74
C GLN A 75 -13.25 12.11 -4.38
N ASP A 76 -13.24 13.38 -3.98
CA ASP A 76 -12.16 14.30 -4.32
C ASP A 76 -10.93 14.00 -3.47
N LEU A 77 -9.79 13.82 -4.13
CA LEU A 77 -8.50 13.58 -3.48
C LEU A 77 -8.04 14.78 -2.63
N GLY A 78 -8.36 15.99 -3.05
CA GLY A 78 -7.88 17.19 -2.38
C GLY A 78 -6.38 17.42 -2.59
N LYS A 79 -5.72 17.96 -1.55
CA LYS A 79 -4.29 18.31 -1.56
C LYS A 79 -3.60 17.86 -0.27
N PRO A 80 -3.56 16.58 0.03
CA PRO A 80 -2.84 16.09 1.21
C PRO A 80 -1.32 16.34 1.07
N ASP A 81 -0.58 16.26 2.17
CA ASP A 81 0.88 16.32 2.14
C ASP A 81 1.48 15.04 1.57
N VAL A 82 0.87 13.90 1.85
CA VAL A 82 1.25 12.58 1.33
C VAL A 82 0.01 11.77 0.95
N LEU A 83 0.06 11.11 -0.19
CA LEU A 83 -0.91 10.13 -0.63
C LEU A 83 -0.35 8.73 -0.47
N ILE A 84 -1.04 7.84 0.25
CA ILE A 84 -0.73 6.42 0.32
C ILE A 84 -1.71 5.62 -0.53
N ILE A 85 -1.18 4.77 -1.40
CA ILE A 85 -1.93 3.73 -2.09
C ILE A 85 -1.57 2.40 -1.39
N PRO A 86 -2.48 1.83 -0.58
CA PRO A 86 -2.19 0.67 0.25
C PRO A 86 -2.09 -0.62 -0.57
N GLY A 87 -1.78 -1.72 0.11
CA GLY A 87 -1.85 -3.06 -0.45
C GLY A 87 -3.27 -3.45 -0.87
N SER A 88 -3.36 -4.34 -1.83
CA SER A 88 -4.64 -4.87 -2.33
C SER A 88 -4.58 -6.40 -2.47
N LYS A 89 -5.70 -7.06 -2.16
CA LYS A 89 -5.89 -8.51 -2.38
C LYS A 89 -6.16 -8.83 -3.86
N GLN A 90 -6.57 -7.83 -4.66
CA GLN A 90 -6.83 -7.95 -6.10
C GLN A 90 -6.45 -6.64 -6.78
N THR A 91 -5.15 -6.46 -7.00
CA THR A 91 -4.54 -5.22 -7.48
C THR A 91 -5.15 -4.71 -8.79
N ILE A 92 -5.37 -5.60 -9.76
CA ILE A 92 -5.90 -5.22 -11.07
C ILE A 92 -7.34 -4.73 -10.95
N LYS A 93 -8.19 -5.43 -10.18
CA LYS A 93 -9.60 -5.02 -10.00
C LYS A 93 -9.73 -3.70 -9.25
N ASP A 94 -8.88 -3.46 -8.26
CA ASP A 94 -8.90 -2.18 -7.56
C ASP A 94 -8.38 -1.05 -8.46
N LEU A 95 -7.35 -1.29 -9.28
CA LEU A 95 -6.89 -0.34 -10.29
C LEU A 95 -7.99 -0.01 -11.33
N GLU A 96 -8.77 -1.00 -11.76
CA GLU A 96 -9.93 -0.76 -12.64
C GLU A 96 -10.98 0.13 -11.99
N ILE A 97 -11.22 -0.01 -10.70
CA ILE A 97 -12.12 0.88 -9.94
C ILE A 97 -11.57 2.30 -9.91
N LEU A 98 -10.28 2.48 -9.60
CA LEU A 98 -9.65 3.81 -9.64
C LEU A 98 -9.75 4.47 -11.02
N ASN A 99 -9.62 3.69 -12.10
CA ASN A 99 -9.80 4.19 -13.47
C ASN A 99 -11.25 4.58 -13.74
N LYS A 100 -12.21 3.75 -13.32
CA LYS A 100 -13.63 3.90 -13.59
C LYS A 100 -14.24 5.10 -12.84
N THR A 101 -13.77 5.36 -11.63
CA THR A 101 -14.22 6.47 -10.79
C THR A 101 -13.56 7.80 -11.13
N GLY A 102 -12.46 7.76 -11.91
CA GLY A 102 -11.66 8.96 -12.22
C GLY A 102 -10.57 9.25 -11.20
N MET A 103 -10.45 8.47 -10.11
CA MET A 103 -9.40 8.65 -9.10
C MET A 103 -8.00 8.55 -9.70
N SER A 104 -7.77 7.64 -10.66
CA SER A 104 -6.49 7.55 -11.39
C SER A 104 -6.08 8.87 -12.05
N THR A 105 -7.03 9.64 -12.56
CA THR A 105 -6.77 10.96 -13.16
C THR A 105 -6.39 11.97 -12.08
N GLN A 106 -7.08 11.95 -10.94
CA GLN A 106 -6.76 12.83 -9.81
C GLN A 106 -5.38 12.53 -9.23
N ILE A 107 -5.03 11.24 -9.04
CA ILE A 107 -3.68 10.81 -8.58
C ILE A 107 -2.59 11.30 -9.55
N LYS A 108 -2.80 11.16 -10.86
CA LYS A 108 -1.84 11.65 -11.87
C LYS A 108 -1.70 13.17 -11.84
N ALA A 109 -2.80 13.89 -11.67
CA ALA A 109 -2.77 15.36 -11.53
C ALA A 109 -2.06 15.79 -10.25
N TYR A 110 -2.33 15.14 -9.13
CA TYR A 110 -1.66 15.38 -7.85
C TYR A 110 -0.15 15.14 -7.96
N ALA A 111 0.28 14.02 -8.57
CA ALA A 111 1.68 13.72 -8.85
C ALA A 111 2.35 14.79 -9.74
N LYS A 112 1.66 15.24 -10.80
CA LYS A 112 2.16 16.28 -11.72
C LYS A 112 2.38 17.61 -11.01
N ASN A 113 1.55 17.92 -10.02
CA ASN A 113 1.61 19.15 -9.24
C ASN A 113 2.56 19.08 -8.03
N GLY A 114 3.46 18.10 -7.97
CA GLY A 114 4.45 17.97 -6.89
C GLY A 114 3.95 17.24 -5.65
N GLY A 115 2.87 16.49 -5.75
CA GLY A 115 2.37 15.68 -4.64
C GLY A 115 3.27 14.48 -4.34
N ASN A 116 3.37 14.13 -3.05
CA ASN A 116 4.13 12.99 -2.55
C ASN A 116 3.24 11.73 -2.56
N ILE A 117 3.71 10.65 -3.18
CA ILE A 117 2.95 9.40 -3.29
C ILE A 117 3.80 8.23 -2.84
N PHE A 118 3.21 7.37 -1.99
CA PHE A 118 3.84 6.11 -1.60
C PHE A 118 2.87 4.93 -1.80
N GLY A 119 3.33 3.92 -2.53
CA GLY A 119 2.58 2.69 -2.79
C GLY A 119 3.11 1.50 -1.99
N ILE A 120 2.24 0.74 -1.33
CA ILE A 120 2.62 -0.47 -0.60
C ILE A 120 2.13 -1.68 -1.39
N CYS A 121 3.00 -2.63 -1.70
CA CYS A 121 2.66 -3.91 -2.33
C CYS A 121 1.82 -3.71 -3.62
N GLY A 122 0.51 -4.00 -3.59
CA GLY A 122 -0.41 -3.70 -4.69
C GLY A 122 -0.41 -2.23 -5.11
N GLY A 123 -0.28 -1.30 -4.16
CA GLY A 123 -0.15 0.13 -4.44
C GLY A 123 1.11 0.47 -5.23
N LEU A 124 2.27 -0.13 -4.90
CA LEU A 124 3.49 -0.02 -5.71
C LEU A 124 3.25 -0.52 -7.14
N GLN A 125 2.61 -1.68 -7.29
CA GLN A 125 2.30 -2.27 -8.59
C GLN A 125 1.42 -1.35 -9.44
N MET A 126 0.40 -0.73 -8.82
CA MET A 126 -0.48 0.25 -9.49
C MET A 126 0.27 1.49 -9.97
N LEU A 127 1.30 1.94 -9.24
CA LEU A 127 2.14 3.08 -9.66
C LEU A 127 2.93 2.81 -10.93
N GLY A 128 3.15 1.54 -11.28
CA GLY A 128 3.91 1.11 -12.45
C GLY A 128 3.28 1.49 -13.79
N LYS A 129 4.02 1.22 -14.87
CA LYS A 129 3.56 1.43 -16.24
C LYS A 129 2.53 0.38 -16.65
N SER A 130 2.77 -0.89 -16.30
CA SER A 130 1.90 -1.99 -16.71
C SER A 130 1.98 -3.17 -15.74
N LEU A 131 0.87 -3.90 -15.68
CA LEU A 131 0.71 -5.14 -14.93
C LEU A 131 0.34 -6.25 -15.92
N LYS A 132 1.08 -7.36 -15.87
CA LYS A 132 0.82 -8.54 -16.70
C LYS A 132 0.38 -9.69 -15.82
N ASP A 133 -0.79 -10.27 -16.09
CA ASP A 133 -1.38 -11.38 -15.33
C ASP A 133 -1.64 -12.60 -16.23
N PRO A 134 -0.57 -13.33 -16.62
CA PRO A 134 -0.70 -14.45 -17.55
C PRO A 134 -1.42 -15.66 -16.96
N HIS A 135 -1.58 -15.71 -15.64
CA HIS A 135 -2.15 -16.83 -14.89
C HIS A 135 -3.49 -16.49 -14.21
N GLU A 136 -4.07 -15.33 -14.55
CA GLU A 136 -5.37 -14.87 -14.03
C GLU A 136 -5.47 -14.90 -12.48
N LYS A 137 -4.37 -14.53 -11.79
CA LYS A 137 -4.31 -14.51 -10.32
C LYS A 137 -5.01 -13.30 -9.71
N GLU A 138 -4.97 -12.18 -10.41
CA GLU A 138 -5.46 -10.88 -9.95
C GLU A 138 -6.67 -10.39 -10.76
N SER A 139 -6.89 -10.96 -11.95
CA SER A 139 -7.97 -10.60 -12.86
C SER A 139 -8.89 -11.78 -13.15
N SER A 140 -10.16 -11.53 -13.42
CA SER A 140 -11.02 -12.45 -14.14
C SER A 140 -10.95 -12.05 -15.61
N ASN A 141 -10.38 -12.90 -16.47
CA ASN A 141 -10.07 -12.59 -17.86
C ASN A 141 -11.33 -12.52 -18.77
N GLU A 142 -12.34 -11.72 -18.36
CA GLU A 142 -13.57 -11.52 -19.12
C GLU A 142 -13.32 -10.90 -20.51
N LEU A 143 -12.18 -10.20 -20.69
CA LEU A 143 -11.82 -9.48 -21.91
C LEU A 143 -10.68 -10.12 -22.69
N GLY A 144 -10.12 -11.27 -22.25
CA GLY A 144 -9.00 -11.94 -22.92
C GLY A 144 -7.67 -11.15 -22.88
N SER A 145 -7.57 -10.11 -22.06
CA SER A 145 -6.36 -9.31 -21.91
C SER A 145 -5.57 -9.74 -20.69
N TYR A 146 -4.29 -10.03 -20.88
CA TYR A 146 -3.34 -10.31 -19.78
C TYR A 146 -2.48 -9.10 -19.41
N LEU A 147 -2.67 -7.96 -20.08
CA LEU A 147 -1.88 -6.74 -19.89
C LEU A 147 -2.79 -5.56 -19.52
N TYR A 148 -2.52 -4.98 -18.36
CA TYR A 148 -3.25 -3.86 -17.82
C TYR A 148 -2.31 -2.66 -17.68
N MET A 149 -2.83 -1.45 -17.95
CA MET A 149 -2.04 -0.22 -17.80
C MET A 149 -2.14 0.28 -16.37
N GLY A 150 -0.99 0.50 -15.74
CA GLY A 150 -0.89 1.12 -14.43
C GLY A 150 -1.05 2.66 -14.48
N LEU A 151 -0.78 3.30 -13.36
CA LEU A 151 -0.81 4.77 -13.26
C LEU A 151 0.33 5.45 -14.03
N ASN A 152 1.37 4.68 -14.41
CA ASN A 152 2.53 5.15 -15.16
C ASN A 152 3.28 6.30 -14.46
N LEU A 153 3.39 6.22 -13.14
CA LEU A 153 4.09 7.18 -12.28
C LEU A 153 5.49 6.71 -11.89
N LEU A 154 5.72 5.39 -11.92
CA LEU A 154 7.04 4.77 -11.79
C LEU A 154 7.37 3.96 -13.04
N PRO A 155 8.66 3.95 -13.48
CA PRO A 155 9.08 3.20 -14.66
C PRO A 155 9.29 1.70 -14.36
N ILE A 156 8.29 1.07 -13.76
CA ILE A 156 8.29 -0.36 -13.44
C ILE A 156 7.21 -1.10 -14.23
N LYS A 157 7.46 -2.38 -14.47
CA LYS A 157 6.49 -3.35 -15.01
C LYS A 157 6.35 -4.47 -14.02
N THR A 158 5.13 -4.86 -13.72
CA THR A 158 4.82 -5.98 -12.84
C THR A 158 4.34 -7.17 -13.66
N THR A 159 4.83 -8.37 -13.33
CA THR A 159 4.28 -9.63 -13.86
C THR A 159 3.86 -10.51 -12.68
N PHE A 160 2.59 -10.91 -12.67
CA PHE A 160 2.06 -11.81 -11.65
C PHE A 160 2.46 -13.25 -11.95
N GLY A 161 3.06 -13.90 -10.95
CA GLY A 161 3.46 -15.30 -11.01
C GLY A 161 2.39 -16.22 -10.41
N GLU A 162 2.60 -17.53 -10.53
CA GLU A 162 1.69 -18.54 -9.97
C GLU A 162 1.87 -18.71 -8.45
N ILE A 163 3.06 -18.44 -7.94
CA ILE A 163 3.43 -18.70 -6.55
C ILE A 163 3.45 -17.38 -5.77
N LYS A 164 2.74 -17.38 -4.64
CA LYS A 164 2.78 -16.27 -3.70
C LYS A 164 4.12 -16.25 -2.97
N ARG A 165 4.82 -15.13 -3.03
CA ARG A 165 6.03 -14.91 -2.26
C ARG A 165 5.64 -14.47 -0.85
N THR A 166 6.11 -15.20 0.17
CA THR A 166 5.93 -14.82 1.58
C THR A 166 7.27 -15.01 2.27
N LYS A 167 7.87 -13.92 2.75
CA LYS A 167 9.20 -13.97 3.35
C LYS A 167 9.40 -12.79 4.32
N GLN A 168 9.90 -13.10 5.52
CA GLN A 168 10.44 -12.06 6.41
C GLN A 168 11.73 -11.49 5.83
N LYS A 169 11.93 -10.20 6.01
CA LYS A 169 13.05 -9.43 5.47
C LYS A 169 13.67 -8.52 6.51
N GLU A 170 14.98 -8.46 6.44
CA GLU A 170 15.79 -7.42 7.07
C GLU A 170 16.59 -6.75 5.94
N GLU A 171 16.45 -5.45 5.77
CA GLU A 171 17.01 -4.69 4.66
C GLU A 171 17.72 -3.44 5.18
N ILE A 172 18.58 -2.89 4.36
CA ILE A 172 19.19 -1.58 4.63
C ILE A 172 18.51 -0.58 3.68
N ALA A 173 17.66 0.27 4.22
CA ALA A 173 17.10 1.39 3.47
C ALA A 173 18.20 2.32 2.99
N SER A 174 18.02 2.91 1.82
CA SER A 174 18.91 3.91 1.23
C SER A 174 18.21 5.25 1.00
N TRP A 175 16.93 5.32 1.26
CA TRP A 175 16.10 6.50 1.17
C TRP A 175 14.95 6.41 2.22
N PRO A 176 14.54 7.52 2.88
CA PRO A 176 15.13 8.88 2.78
C PRO A 176 16.51 8.99 3.41
N GLU A 177 16.84 8.07 4.30
CA GLU A 177 18.15 7.95 4.95
C GLU A 177 18.56 6.48 5.08
N VAL A 178 19.80 6.23 5.48
CA VAL A 178 20.31 4.88 5.66
C VAL A 178 19.89 4.36 7.01
N ALA A 179 18.99 3.36 7.02
CA ALA A 179 18.48 2.72 8.22
C ALA A 179 18.34 1.20 8.03
N ASN A 180 18.47 0.44 9.11
CA ASN A 180 18.09 -0.97 9.11
C ASN A 180 16.58 -1.06 9.29
N VAL A 181 15.92 -1.78 8.40
CA VAL A 181 14.46 -1.95 8.43
C VAL A 181 14.09 -3.42 8.38
N LYS A 182 13.03 -3.78 9.07
CA LYS A 182 12.47 -5.13 9.12
C LYS A 182 11.04 -5.10 8.62
N GLY A 183 10.60 -6.20 8.07
CA GLY A 183 9.24 -6.36 7.61
C GLY A 183 9.06 -7.70 6.89
N PHE A 184 8.06 -7.78 6.04
CA PHE A 184 7.81 -9.00 5.27
C PHE A 184 7.29 -8.69 3.87
N GLU A 185 7.59 -9.56 2.93
CA GLU A 185 6.99 -9.59 1.60
C GLU A 185 5.80 -10.56 1.57
N MET A 186 4.68 -10.17 0.95
CA MET A 186 3.53 -11.04 0.72
C MET A 186 2.80 -10.65 -0.56
N HIS A 187 3.26 -11.14 -1.71
CA HIS A 187 2.69 -10.77 -3.02
C HIS A 187 2.87 -11.86 -4.08
N TYR A 188 2.10 -11.80 -5.17
CA TYR A 188 2.24 -12.67 -6.33
C TYR A 188 3.12 -12.08 -7.42
N GLY A 189 3.12 -10.75 -7.60
CA GLY A 189 3.79 -10.08 -8.68
C GLY A 189 5.26 -9.78 -8.39
N GLU A 190 6.07 -9.77 -9.42
CA GLU A 190 7.44 -9.25 -9.42
C GLU A 190 7.50 -8.01 -10.30
N SER A 191 8.15 -6.97 -9.80
CA SER A 191 8.32 -5.72 -10.54
C SER A 191 9.76 -5.51 -10.94
N ASP A 192 9.95 -5.06 -12.17
CA ASP A 192 11.24 -4.71 -12.74
C ASP A 192 11.25 -3.28 -13.27
N LEU A 193 12.39 -2.59 -13.12
CA LEU A 193 12.64 -1.32 -13.78
C LEU A 193 12.71 -1.52 -15.31
N ILE A 194 12.00 -0.67 -16.06
CA ILE A 194 12.00 -0.70 -17.52
C ILE A 194 13.37 -0.30 -18.07
N ASN A 195 14.00 0.73 -17.48
CA ASN A 195 15.33 1.19 -17.82
C ASN A 195 16.16 1.33 -16.54
N LYS A 196 17.12 0.44 -16.33
CA LYS A 196 18.02 0.45 -15.17
C LYS A 196 18.99 1.64 -15.13
N THR A 197 19.10 2.41 -16.22
CA THR A 197 20.00 3.56 -16.37
C THR A 197 19.35 4.91 -16.02
N ASN A 198 18.10 4.92 -15.56
CA ASN A 198 17.45 6.18 -15.18
C ASN A 198 17.99 6.65 -13.82
N SER A 199 18.81 7.69 -13.84
CA SER A 199 19.46 8.28 -12.66
C SER A 199 18.50 8.88 -11.63
N ASP A 200 17.25 9.13 -12.04
CA ASP A 200 16.24 9.77 -11.19
C ASP A 200 15.48 8.75 -10.33
N ILE A 201 15.73 7.46 -10.53
CA ILE A 201 15.12 6.38 -9.75
C ILE A 201 16.14 5.83 -8.75
N ILE A 202 15.81 5.93 -7.49
CA ILE A 202 16.59 5.42 -6.38
C ILE A 202 16.02 4.06 -5.96
N SER A 203 16.86 3.04 -5.78
CA SER A 203 16.44 1.82 -5.09
C SER A 203 16.20 2.14 -3.62
N LEU A 204 15.05 1.74 -3.10
CA LEU A 204 14.71 1.99 -1.69
C LEU A 204 15.63 1.23 -0.74
N PHE A 205 16.20 0.12 -1.19
CA PHE A 205 17.08 -0.75 -0.39
C PHE A 205 18.40 -1.03 -1.11
N LYS A 206 19.48 -1.20 -0.33
CA LYS A 206 20.83 -1.42 -0.88
C LYS A 206 20.97 -2.75 -1.61
N ASN A 207 20.34 -3.80 -1.10
CA ASN A 207 20.62 -5.18 -1.50
C ASN A 207 19.43 -5.88 -2.19
N SER A 208 18.29 -5.21 -2.35
CA SER A 208 17.10 -5.81 -2.94
C SER A 208 16.34 -4.87 -3.86
N SER A 209 15.68 -5.45 -4.85
CA SER A 209 14.84 -4.73 -5.82
C SER A 209 13.35 -4.85 -5.45
N ILE A 210 13.01 -4.53 -4.20
CA ILE A 210 11.64 -4.62 -3.68
C ILE A 210 10.99 -3.26 -3.42
N GLY A 211 11.63 -2.19 -3.85
CA GLY A 211 11.11 -0.84 -3.74
C GLY A 211 11.95 0.18 -4.49
N TRP A 212 11.28 1.22 -4.97
CA TRP A 212 11.88 2.30 -5.74
C TRP A 212 11.25 3.63 -5.39
N VAL A 213 12.05 4.69 -5.53
CA VAL A 213 11.61 6.08 -5.37
C VAL A 213 12.11 6.92 -6.53
N HIS A 214 11.22 7.64 -7.14
CA HIS A 214 11.50 8.76 -8.04
C HIS A 214 11.43 10.05 -7.24
N GLN A 215 12.59 10.58 -6.85
CA GLN A 215 12.68 11.87 -6.18
C GLN A 215 12.83 12.97 -7.22
N LYS A 216 11.92 13.93 -7.22
CA LYS A 216 11.92 15.05 -8.13
C LYS A 216 12.83 16.20 -7.62
N LYS A 217 13.15 17.14 -8.51
CA LYS A 217 14.00 18.30 -8.19
C LYS A 217 13.41 19.23 -7.11
N ASP A 218 12.09 19.29 -7.01
CA ASP A 218 11.34 20.05 -6.00
C ASP A 218 11.26 19.35 -4.65
N LYS A 219 11.98 18.22 -4.50
CA LYS A 219 11.98 17.31 -3.35
C LYS A 219 10.70 16.47 -3.17
N SER A 220 9.69 16.65 -4.01
CA SER A 220 8.55 15.72 -4.01
C SER A 220 8.99 14.33 -4.47
N PHE A 221 8.27 13.30 -4.06
CA PHE A 221 8.62 11.94 -4.39
C PHE A 221 7.41 11.11 -4.81
N ILE A 222 7.69 10.11 -5.63
CA ILE A 222 6.77 9.02 -5.95
C ILE A 222 7.54 7.74 -5.73
N GLY A 223 7.10 6.92 -4.79
CA GLY A 223 7.82 5.70 -4.45
C GLY A 223 6.90 4.61 -3.94
N GLY A 224 7.49 3.49 -3.59
CA GLY A 224 6.77 2.39 -2.97
C GLY A 224 7.64 1.15 -2.79
N THR A 225 7.09 0.19 -2.06
CA THR A 225 7.79 -1.03 -1.68
C THR A 225 6.85 -2.23 -1.59
N TYR A 226 7.44 -3.42 -1.73
CA TYR A 226 6.81 -4.69 -1.36
C TYR A 226 6.97 -5.02 0.12
N LEU A 227 7.80 -4.27 0.86
CA LEU A 227 8.03 -4.51 2.28
C LEU A 227 6.86 -3.98 3.10
N HIS A 228 6.06 -4.90 3.64
CA HIS A 228 5.05 -4.60 4.66
C HIS A 228 5.72 -4.37 6.01
N GLY A 229 5.09 -3.57 6.89
CA GLY A 229 5.65 -3.19 8.18
C GLY A 229 6.78 -2.16 8.08
N ILE A 230 6.97 -1.51 6.92
CA ILE A 230 8.06 -0.53 6.74
C ILE A 230 7.93 0.67 7.68
N PHE A 231 6.72 1.08 8.02
CA PHE A 231 6.46 2.21 8.91
C PHE A 231 6.50 1.85 10.40
N GLU A 232 6.71 0.58 10.74
CA GLU A 232 6.91 0.12 12.13
C GLU A 232 8.37 0.28 12.60
N ASN A 233 9.26 0.71 11.69
CA ASN A 233 10.68 0.90 11.97
C ASN A 233 10.96 2.34 12.42
N ASP A 234 11.85 2.50 13.44
CA ASP A 234 12.32 3.78 13.97
C ASP A 234 13.24 4.50 12.99
#